data_ebbf469168300cc0064d52eaa417e1e4
#
_entry.id   ebbf469168300cc0064d52eaa417e1e4
#
_cell.length_a   1.000
_cell.length_b   1.000
_cell.length_c   1.000
_cell.angle_alpha   90.00
_cell.angle_beta   90.00
_cell.angle_gamma   90.00
#
_symmetry.space_group_name_H-M   'P 1'
#
loop_
_entity.id
_entity.type
_entity.pdbx_description
1 polymer ?
#
loop_
_entity_poly.entity_id
_entity_poly.type
_entity_poly.pdbx_seq_one_letter_code
_entity_poly.pdbx_strand_id
1 'polypeptide(L)'
;MQIRELTIPDAYEITPVQHADDRGLFFEFYRFDRLEEAVGHSLDLKQGNTSVSRRGSVRGIHFADVPRGQAKYVTATHGAVLDYVIDIRVGSPTFGQWDSVLLDDKDRKGIYLAEGLGHAFVALTDDATVSYLV
;
A
#
# COMPACT_ATOMS: atom_id res chain seq x y z
N MET A 1 8.05 13.23 -3.78
CA MET A 1 7.47 11.87 -3.77
C MET A 1 8.32 10.97 -4.64
N GLN A 2 8.83 9.89 -4.08
CA GLN A 2 9.57 8.86 -4.81
C GLN A 2 8.71 7.62 -4.94
N ILE A 3 8.66 7.05 -6.12
CA ILE A 3 7.89 5.83 -6.41
C ILE A 3 8.83 4.80 -7.02
N ARG A 4 8.95 3.64 -6.35
CA ARG A 4 9.88 2.58 -6.72
C ARG A 4 9.12 1.27 -6.91
N GLU A 5 9.29 0.62 -8.06
CA GLU A 5 8.72 -0.70 -8.28
C GLU A 5 9.37 -1.73 -7.36
N LEU A 6 8.57 -2.60 -6.75
CA LEU A 6 9.03 -3.69 -5.91
C LEU A 6 9.49 -4.88 -6.76
N THR A 7 9.92 -5.96 -6.10
CA THR A 7 10.31 -7.19 -6.81
C THR A 7 9.13 -7.89 -7.46
N ILE A 8 7.92 -7.61 -6.98
CA ILE A 8 6.69 -8.09 -7.61
C ILE A 8 6.27 -7.06 -8.68
N PRO A 9 6.17 -7.44 -9.95
CA PRO A 9 5.73 -6.50 -11.00
C PRO A 9 4.36 -5.89 -10.68
N ASP A 10 4.21 -4.62 -10.97
CA ASP A 10 2.98 -3.83 -10.77
C ASP A 10 2.67 -3.52 -9.30
N ALA A 11 3.65 -3.68 -8.43
CA ALA A 11 3.59 -3.22 -7.04
C ALA A 11 4.69 -2.18 -6.80
N TYR A 12 4.34 -1.11 -6.10
CA TYR A 12 5.22 0.06 -5.94
C TYR A 12 5.26 0.53 -4.50
N GLU A 13 6.45 0.93 -4.05
CA GLU A 13 6.65 1.63 -2.78
C GLU A 13 6.66 3.13 -3.04
N ILE A 14 5.88 3.87 -2.26
CA ILE A 14 5.78 5.32 -2.38
C ILE A 14 6.38 5.94 -1.11
N THR A 15 7.34 6.85 -1.28
CA THR A 15 7.94 7.59 -0.18
C THR A 15 7.59 9.07 -0.34
N PRO A 16 6.74 9.63 0.54
CA PRO A 16 6.35 11.03 0.45
C PRO A 16 7.48 11.94 0.95
N VAL A 17 7.44 13.21 0.52
CA VAL A 17 8.25 14.26 1.11
C VAL A 17 7.50 14.84 2.31
N GLN A 18 8.13 14.86 3.47
CA GLN A 18 7.55 15.40 4.69
C GLN A 18 8.08 16.82 4.95
N HIS A 19 7.17 17.75 5.18
CA HIS A 19 7.50 19.16 5.45
C HIS A 19 7.20 19.47 6.91
N ALA A 20 8.25 19.58 7.72
CA ALA A 20 8.13 19.86 9.14
C ALA A 20 8.27 21.35 9.43
N ASP A 21 7.53 21.85 10.44
CA ASP A 21 7.64 23.18 10.99
C ASP A 21 7.38 23.14 12.52
N ASP A 22 7.28 24.33 13.17
CA ASP A 22 7.06 24.40 14.61
C ASP A 22 5.73 23.83 15.08
N ARG A 23 4.76 23.68 14.18
CA ARG A 23 3.43 23.15 14.49
C ARG A 23 3.32 21.64 14.30
N GLY A 24 4.29 21.02 13.59
CA GLY A 24 4.25 19.60 13.25
C GLY A 24 4.78 19.38 11.83
N LEU A 25 4.08 18.55 11.06
CA LEU A 25 4.51 18.27 9.70
C LEU A 25 3.31 18.14 8.75
N PHE A 26 3.59 18.37 7.48
CA PHE A 26 2.65 18.21 6.38
C PHE A 26 3.29 17.32 5.32
N PHE A 27 2.49 16.46 4.74
CA PHE A 27 2.91 15.68 3.57
C PHE A 27 1.71 15.31 2.71
N GLU A 28 1.98 15.11 1.43
CA GLU A 28 1.00 14.66 0.45
C GLU A 28 1.13 13.15 0.32
N PHE A 29 0.13 12.42 0.79
CA PHE A 29 0.23 10.96 0.81
C PHE A 29 -0.22 10.31 -0.50
N TYR A 30 -1.03 10.99 -1.29
CA TYR A 30 -1.51 10.50 -2.58
C TYR A 30 -1.60 11.65 -3.57
N ARG A 31 -1.09 11.40 -4.77
CA ARG A 31 -1.19 12.35 -5.87
C ARG A 31 -1.42 11.58 -7.16
N PHE A 32 -2.55 11.83 -7.82
CA PHE A 32 -3.01 11.04 -8.95
C PHE A 32 -2.05 11.09 -10.15
N ASP A 33 -1.52 12.26 -10.47
CA ASP A 33 -0.64 12.44 -11.63
C ASP A 33 0.73 11.76 -11.46
N ARG A 34 1.27 11.80 -10.25
CA ARG A 34 2.54 11.14 -9.95
C ARG A 34 2.39 9.62 -9.97
N LEU A 35 1.30 9.11 -9.43
CA LEU A 35 1.02 7.67 -9.46
C LEU A 35 0.78 7.20 -10.90
N GLU A 36 -0.01 7.93 -11.67
CA GLU A 36 -0.29 7.61 -13.07
C GLU A 36 0.98 7.58 -13.91
N GLU A 37 1.89 8.53 -13.71
CA GLU A 37 3.19 8.57 -14.40
C GLU A 37 4.01 7.31 -14.12
N ALA A 38 4.02 6.84 -12.87
CA ALA A 38 4.80 5.67 -12.48
C ALA A 38 4.16 4.35 -12.92
N VAL A 39 2.84 4.25 -12.82
CA VAL A 39 2.09 2.99 -13.02
C VAL A 39 1.63 2.84 -14.48
N GLY A 40 1.46 3.95 -15.19
CA GLY A 40 1.05 3.96 -16.60
C GLY A 40 -0.46 4.12 -16.82
N HIS A 41 -1.25 4.18 -15.76
CA HIS A 41 -2.70 4.43 -15.83
C HIS A 41 -3.19 5.00 -14.50
N SER A 42 -4.37 5.62 -14.52
CA SER A 42 -4.95 6.21 -13.31
C SER A 42 -5.54 5.16 -12.38
N LEU A 43 -5.50 5.46 -11.09
CA LEU A 43 -6.24 4.71 -10.07
C LEU A 43 -7.66 5.29 -10.03
N ASP A 44 -8.64 4.51 -10.50
CA ASP A 44 -10.05 4.92 -10.51
C ASP A 44 -10.65 4.69 -9.12
N LEU A 45 -10.55 5.71 -8.27
CA LEU A 45 -10.95 5.64 -6.87
C LEU A 45 -12.46 5.47 -6.72
N LYS A 46 -12.85 4.43 -6.01
CA LYS A 46 -14.26 4.15 -5.71
C LYS A 46 -14.54 4.16 -4.21
N GLN A 47 -13.52 3.93 -3.37
CA GLN A 47 -13.74 3.63 -1.98
C GLN A 47 -12.51 3.97 -1.14
N GLY A 48 -12.73 4.48 0.05
CA GLY A 48 -11.68 4.68 1.05
C GLY A 48 -12.05 3.91 2.31
N ASN A 49 -11.09 3.15 2.86
CA ASN A 49 -11.31 2.33 4.04
C ASN A 49 -10.22 2.57 5.07
N THR A 50 -10.56 2.37 6.33
CA THR A 50 -9.60 2.44 7.43
C THR A 50 -9.83 1.27 8.38
N SER A 51 -8.75 0.63 8.81
CA SER A 51 -8.79 -0.40 9.84
C SER A 51 -7.88 -0.02 11.00
N VAL A 52 -8.28 -0.42 12.21
CA VAL A 52 -7.47 -0.30 13.42
C VAL A 52 -7.27 -1.70 13.96
N SER A 53 -6.04 -2.07 14.26
CA SER A 53 -5.70 -3.45 14.62
C SER A 53 -4.82 -3.50 15.86
N ARG A 54 -5.04 -4.53 16.68
CA ARG A 54 -4.16 -4.85 17.81
C ARG A 54 -2.84 -5.39 17.29
N ARG A 55 -1.78 -5.17 18.06
CA ARG A 55 -0.48 -5.75 17.79
C ARG A 55 -0.60 -7.25 17.56
N GLY A 56 0.07 -7.75 16.52
CA GLY A 56 0.07 -9.16 16.16
C GLY A 56 -1.10 -9.60 15.29
N SER A 57 -2.09 -8.74 15.07
CA SER A 57 -3.20 -9.05 14.16
C SER A 57 -2.69 -9.18 12.73
N VAL A 58 -3.13 -10.22 12.06
CA VAL A 58 -2.85 -10.45 10.63
C VAL A 58 -4.16 -10.30 9.87
N ARG A 59 -4.14 -9.45 8.83
CA ARG A 59 -5.29 -9.29 7.94
C ARG A 59 -4.88 -9.68 6.53
N GLY A 60 -5.65 -10.55 5.92
CA GLY A 60 -5.40 -11.06 4.54
C GLY A 60 -5.20 -12.58 4.53
N ILE A 61 -4.85 -13.12 3.41
CA ILE A 61 -4.52 -12.44 2.14
C ILE A 61 -5.82 -12.03 1.46
N HIS A 62 -5.95 -10.74 1.13
CA HIS A 62 -7.12 -10.21 0.43
C HIS A 62 -6.83 -10.09 -1.06
N PHE A 63 -7.81 -10.42 -1.89
CA PHE A 63 -7.76 -10.24 -3.33
C PHE A 63 -9.17 -10.14 -3.88
N ALA A 64 -9.27 -9.70 -5.13
CA ALA A 64 -10.54 -9.69 -5.85
C ALA A 64 -10.35 -10.34 -7.21
N ASP A 65 -11.38 -11.02 -7.69
CA ASP A 65 -11.35 -11.71 -8.97
C ASP A 65 -11.19 -10.71 -10.12
N VAL A 66 -10.30 -11.03 -11.06
CA VAL A 66 -10.15 -10.29 -12.31
C VAL A 66 -11.11 -10.89 -13.36
N PRO A 67 -11.58 -10.07 -14.32
CA PRO A 67 -11.06 -8.78 -14.77
C PRO A 67 -11.54 -7.57 -14.00
N ARG A 68 -12.38 -7.72 -12.99
CA ARG A 68 -12.83 -6.60 -12.15
C ARG A 68 -12.11 -6.56 -10.81
N GLY A 69 -10.81 -6.83 -10.83
CA GLY A 69 -10.00 -6.78 -9.64
C GLY A 69 -9.98 -5.38 -8.99
N GLN A 70 -9.29 -5.28 -7.87
CA GLN A 70 -9.14 -4.04 -7.12
C GLN A 70 -7.67 -3.69 -7.01
N ALA A 71 -7.28 -2.56 -7.57
CA ALA A 71 -6.02 -1.92 -7.25
C ALA A 71 -6.16 -1.20 -5.91
N LYS A 72 -5.08 -1.13 -5.13
CA LYS A 72 -5.11 -0.51 -3.79
C LYS A 72 -3.93 0.42 -3.60
N TYR A 73 -4.17 1.51 -2.90
CA TYR A 73 -3.14 2.43 -2.42
C TYR A 73 -3.24 2.49 -0.91
N VAL A 74 -2.22 2.00 -0.21
CA VAL A 74 -2.29 1.68 1.22
C VAL A 74 -1.25 2.50 1.99
N THR A 75 -1.65 3.09 3.11
CA THR A 75 -0.76 3.83 4.02
C THR A 75 -1.08 3.48 5.46
N ALA A 76 -0.09 3.61 6.35
CA ALA A 76 -0.33 3.55 7.80
C ALA A 76 -0.35 4.97 8.37
N THR A 77 -1.45 5.35 9.00
CA THR A 77 -1.62 6.68 9.58
C THR A 77 -1.26 6.74 11.06
N HIS A 78 -1.18 5.60 11.72
CA HIS A 78 -0.75 5.50 13.12
C HIS A 78 -0.09 4.15 13.35
N GLY A 79 1.03 4.16 14.09
CA GLY A 79 1.76 2.94 14.41
C GLY A 79 2.52 2.38 13.22
N ALA A 80 2.69 1.06 13.20
CA ALA A 80 3.46 0.37 12.19
C ALA A 80 2.83 -0.96 11.81
N VAL A 81 2.87 -1.26 10.51
CA VAL A 81 2.50 -2.57 9.97
C VAL A 81 3.57 -3.03 9.00
N LEU A 82 3.80 -4.33 8.93
CA LEU A 82 4.56 -4.91 7.85
C LEU A 82 3.56 -5.37 6.79
N ASP A 83 3.63 -4.75 5.63
CA ASP A 83 2.67 -4.92 4.55
C ASP A 83 3.26 -5.84 3.48
N TYR A 84 2.47 -6.80 3.01
CA TYR A 84 2.89 -7.81 2.06
C TYR A 84 2.08 -7.73 0.78
N VAL A 85 2.79 -7.81 -0.35
CA VAL A 85 2.19 -8.03 -1.65
C VAL A 85 2.60 -9.43 -2.13
N ILE A 86 1.64 -10.21 -2.57
CA ILE A 86 1.85 -11.58 -3.01
C ILE A 86 1.34 -11.69 -4.45
N ASP A 87 2.15 -12.25 -5.33
CA ASP A 87 1.71 -12.49 -6.71
C ASP A 87 0.91 -13.79 -6.76
N ILE A 88 -0.40 -13.64 -6.85
CA ILE A 88 -1.34 -14.76 -6.99
C ILE A 88 -1.96 -14.84 -8.38
N ARG A 89 -1.38 -14.10 -9.34
CA ARG A 89 -1.88 -14.09 -10.73
C ARG A 89 -1.45 -15.38 -11.44
N VAL A 90 -2.44 -16.15 -11.85
CA VAL A 90 -2.20 -17.42 -12.58
C VAL A 90 -1.49 -17.12 -13.89
N GLY A 91 -0.39 -17.82 -14.15
CA GLY A 91 0.41 -17.63 -15.35
C GLY A 91 1.46 -16.52 -15.25
N SER A 92 1.50 -15.78 -14.15
CA SER A 92 2.55 -14.79 -13.93
C SER A 92 3.92 -15.46 -13.73
N PRO A 93 5.01 -14.93 -14.31
CA PRO A 93 6.36 -15.43 -14.07
C PRO A 93 6.78 -15.38 -12.60
N THR A 94 6.17 -14.49 -11.81
CA THR A 94 6.47 -14.34 -10.38
C THR A 94 5.39 -14.92 -9.46
N PHE A 95 4.51 -15.79 -10.01
CA PHE A 95 3.45 -16.42 -9.23
C PHE A 95 4.02 -17.09 -7.96
N GLY A 96 3.40 -16.79 -6.82
CA GLY A 96 3.81 -17.31 -5.52
C GLY A 96 4.92 -16.52 -4.83
N GLN A 97 5.55 -15.58 -5.51
CA GLN A 97 6.54 -14.70 -4.92
C GLN A 97 5.86 -13.57 -4.16
N TRP A 98 6.58 -12.97 -3.23
CA TRP A 98 6.07 -11.87 -2.41
C TRP A 98 7.17 -10.87 -2.10
N ASP A 99 6.77 -9.67 -1.73
CA ASP A 99 7.64 -8.62 -1.22
C ASP A 99 6.93 -7.93 -0.06
N SER A 100 7.66 -7.16 0.73
CA SER A 100 7.10 -6.47 1.88
C SER A 100 7.64 -5.06 2.01
N VAL A 101 6.84 -4.19 2.61
CA VAL A 101 7.20 -2.81 2.93
C VAL A 101 6.76 -2.51 4.36
N LEU A 102 7.64 -1.91 5.14
CA LEU A 102 7.28 -1.38 6.44
C LEU A 102 6.52 -0.06 6.24
N LEU A 103 5.26 -0.04 6.65
CA LEU A 103 4.43 1.16 6.65
C LEU A 103 4.30 1.65 8.08
N ASP A 104 4.70 2.89 8.33
CA ASP A 104 4.65 3.46 9.68
C ASP A 104 4.36 4.96 9.65
N ASP A 105 4.19 5.53 10.83
CA ASP A 105 3.92 6.96 11.01
C ASP A 105 5.19 7.81 11.14
N LYS A 106 6.35 7.26 10.76
CA LYS A 106 7.63 7.96 10.71
C LYS A 106 8.04 8.26 9.27
N ASP A 107 8.27 7.22 8.47
CA ASP A 107 8.63 7.36 7.06
C ASP A 107 7.41 7.63 6.20
N ARG A 108 6.24 7.22 6.66
CA ARG A 108 4.93 7.46 6.05
C ARG A 108 4.84 6.95 4.61
N LYS A 109 5.53 5.84 4.36
CA LYS A 109 5.50 5.20 3.05
C LYS A 109 4.10 4.68 2.73
N GLY A 110 3.83 4.56 1.44
CA GLY A 110 2.67 3.87 0.92
C GLY A 110 3.06 2.72 0.04
N ILE A 111 2.10 1.86 -0.24
CA ILE A 111 2.26 0.80 -1.23
C ILE A 111 1.08 0.86 -2.20
N TYR A 112 1.38 0.81 -3.49
CA TYR A 112 0.39 0.59 -4.53
C TYR A 112 0.52 -0.84 -5.03
N LEU A 113 -0.59 -1.52 -5.17
CA LEU A 113 -0.63 -2.84 -5.78
C LEU A 113 -1.75 -2.91 -6.82
N ALA A 114 -1.40 -3.47 -7.98
CA ALA A 114 -2.30 -3.58 -9.10
C ALA A 114 -3.38 -4.63 -8.87
N GLU A 115 -4.38 -4.61 -9.73
CA GLU A 115 -5.41 -5.65 -9.78
C GLU A 115 -4.78 -7.04 -9.92
N GLY A 116 -5.38 -8.01 -9.25
CA GLY A 116 -4.96 -9.42 -9.29
C GLY A 116 -3.89 -9.79 -8.27
N LEU A 117 -3.25 -8.83 -7.62
CA LEU A 117 -2.29 -9.11 -6.56
C LEU A 117 -2.98 -9.36 -5.22
N GLY A 118 -2.38 -10.21 -4.40
CA GLY A 118 -2.82 -10.44 -3.03
C GLY A 118 -2.17 -9.45 -2.07
N HIS A 119 -2.89 -9.09 -1.02
CA HIS A 119 -2.46 -8.10 -0.04
C HIS A 119 -2.70 -8.60 1.38
N ALA A 120 -1.71 -8.44 2.24
CA ALA A 120 -1.82 -8.78 3.66
C ALA A 120 -0.95 -7.85 4.49
N PHE A 121 -1.25 -7.73 5.77
CA PHE A 121 -0.35 -7.06 6.69
C PHE A 121 -0.43 -7.65 8.09
N VAL A 122 0.63 -7.44 8.86
CA VAL A 122 0.67 -7.73 10.29
C VAL A 122 0.89 -6.44 11.07
N ALA A 123 0.08 -6.22 12.10
CA ALA A 123 0.22 -5.07 12.98
C ALA A 123 1.40 -5.26 13.93
N LEU A 124 2.35 -4.32 13.91
CA LEU A 124 3.56 -4.37 14.75
C LEU A 124 3.40 -3.56 16.02
N THR A 125 2.41 -2.69 16.10
CA THR A 125 2.10 -1.85 17.27
C THR A 125 0.63 -1.99 17.63
N ASP A 126 0.26 -1.57 18.85
CA ASP A 126 -1.14 -1.49 19.23
C ASP A 126 -1.81 -0.33 18.48
N ASP A 127 -3.09 -0.52 18.16
CA ASP A 127 -3.89 0.46 17.43
C ASP A 127 -3.27 0.87 16.08
N ALA A 128 -2.55 -0.04 15.44
CA ALA A 128 -2.00 0.20 14.12
C ALA A 128 -3.14 0.52 13.14
N THR A 129 -3.08 1.71 12.55
CA THR A 129 -4.16 2.23 11.72
C THR A 129 -3.71 2.30 10.28
N VAL A 130 -4.43 1.60 9.42
CA VAL A 130 -4.15 1.50 7.98
C VAL A 130 -5.33 2.08 7.22
N SER A 131 -5.04 3.00 6.31
CA SER A 131 -6.03 3.57 5.40
C SER A 131 -5.67 3.20 3.98
N TYR A 132 -6.66 2.84 3.18
CA TYR A 132 -6.41 2.49 1.79
C TYR A 132 -7.52 2.96 0.86
N LEU A 133 -7.07 3.37 -0.32
CA LEU A 133 -7.90 3.81 -1.43
C LEU A 133 -8.05 2.64 -2.41
N VAL A 134 -9.27 2.43 -2.84
CA VAL A 134 -9.59 1.33 -3.76
C VAL A 134 -10.30 1.86 -5.00
#